data_dad971b9a461e0032858cc609b0468b4
#
_entry.id   dad971b9a461e0032858cc609b0468b4
#
_cell.length_a   1.000
_cell.length_b   1.000
_cell.length_c   1.000
_cell.angle_alpha   90.00
_cell.angle_beta   90.00
_cell.angle_gamma   90.00
#
_symmetry.space_group_name_H-M   'P 1'
#
loop_
_entity.id
_entity.type
_entity.pdbx_description
1 polymer ?
#
loop_
_entity_poly.entity_id
_entity_poly.type
_entity_poly.pdbx_seq_one_letter_code
_entity_poly.pdbx_strand_id
1 'polypeptide(L)'
;MLAVLIAWAAYFFLCFEIITHKIKIADFTTSVVILVVAFFVLIFWSVRHLVKPTKAQQQAAAAAAARRAAQTPPPAPAPVDDSGSFTFRVAGVTFDNDDGESRQEILRHLRFGDAPWADDPDDLVGHIMETTFEGEQAFEVLVNDYQVGNVPKSHIKKVASAMQHVGTFSVSSVRITGGGRGQDGTPLSYGCEITVDY
;
A
#
# COMPACT_ATOMS: atom_id res chain seq x y z
N MET A 1 -4.06 7.37 22.94
CA MET A 1 -5.38 7.77 23.47
C MET A 1 -5.30 9.05 24.31
N LEU A 2 -4.50 9.11 25.39
CA LEU A 2 -4.43 10.27 26.28
C LEU A 2 -4.13 11.59 25.55
N ALA A 3 -3.16 11.62 24.63
CA ALA A 3 -2.79 12.80 23.86
C ALA A 3 -3.92 13.36 22.99
N VAL A 4 -4.75 12.48 22.44
CA VAL A 4 -5.93 12.87 21.64
C VAL A 4 -6.99 13.51 22.54
N LEU A 5 -7.24 12.95 23.72
CA LEU A 5 -8.19 13.52 24.69
C LEU A 5 -7.73 14.89 25.19
N ILE A 6 -6.44 15.07 25.45
CA ILE A 6 -5.88 16.38 25.84
C ILE A 6 -6.05 17.40 24.73
N ALA A 7 -5.79 17.03 23.46
CA ALA A 7 -5.95 17.94 22.32
C ALA A 7 -7.40 18.38 22.14
N TRP A 8 -8.37 17.46 22.31
CA TRP A 8 -9.80 17.79 22.26
C TRP A 8 -10.24 18.69 23.41
N ALA A 9 -9.76 18.41 24.63
CA ALA A 9 -10.04 19.25 25.78
C ALA A 9 -9.51 20.69 25.58
N ALA A 10 -8.28 20.85 25.07
CA ALA A 10 -7.71 22.15 24.76
C ALA A 10 -8.49 22.90 23.67
N TYR A 11 -8.95 22.20 22.64
CA TYR A 11 -9.79 22.78 21.59
C TYR A 11 -11.11 23.29 22.14
N PHE A 12 -11.83 22.48 22.95
CA PHE A 12 -13.10 22.91 23.57
C PHE A 12 -12.89 24.10 24.53
N PHE A 13 -11.79 24.10 25.29
CA PHE A 13 -11.47 25.22 26.16
C PHE A 13 -11.23 26.50 25.35
N LEU A 14 -10.48 26.43 24.25
CA LEU A 14 -10.26 27.56 23.35
C LEU A 14 -11.57 28.08 22.73
N CYS A 15 -12.46 27.20 22.29
CA CYS A 15 -13.78 27.57 21.80
C CYS A 15 -14.61 28.30 22.86
N PHE A 16 -14.57 27.81 24.10
CA PHE A 16 -15.28 28.40 25.23
C PHE A 16 -14.78 29.80 25.55
N GLU A 17 -13.45 30.01 25.58
CA GLU A 17 -12.82 31.33 25.79
C GLU A 17 -13.20 32.32 24.67
N ILE A 18 -13.21 31.89 23.41
CA ILE A 18 -13.61 32.75 22.28
C ILE A 18 -15.07 33.19 22.40
N ILE A 19 -15.96 32.28 22.84
CA ILE A 19 -17.41 32.56 22.98
C ILE A 19 -17.68 33.45 24.16
N THR A 20 -17.03 33.22 25.34
CA THR A 20 -17.35 33.90 26.58
C THR A 20 -16.67 35.25 26.75
N HIS A 21 -15.43 35.39 26.31
CA HIS A 21 -14.64 36.61 26.53
C HIS A 21 -14.65 37.62 25.41
N LYS A 22 -15.47 37.44 24.33
CA LYS A 22 -15.56 38.37 23.20
C LYS A 22 -14.16 38.85 22.76
N ILE A 23 -13.23 37.91 22.60
CA ILE A 23 -11.93 38.26 22.04
C ILE A 23 -12.23 38.99 20.74
N LYS A 24 -11.85 40.27 20.66
CA LYS A 24 -11.99 41.09 19.48
C LYS A 24 -11.02 40.59 18.41
N ILE A 25 -11.37 39.47 17.81
CA ILE A 25 -10.73 38.99 16.58
C ILE A 25 -11.42 39.71 15.44
N ALA A 26 -10.67 40.34 14.59
CA ALA A 26 -11.00 41.44 13.68
C ALA A 26 -12.33 41.33 12.88
N ASP A 27 -12.87 40.11 12.66
CA ASP A 27 -14.18 39.87 12.07
C ASP A 27 -14.71 38.49 12.50
N PHE A 28 -15.99 38.40 12.77
CA PHE A 28 -16.69 37.16 13.13
C PHE A 28 -16.44 36.02 12.11
N THR A 29 -16.41 36.37 10.83
CA THR A 29 -16.11 35.43 9.72
C THR A 29 -14.72 34.81 9.83
N THR A 30 -13.70 35.59 10.16
CA THR A 30 -12.31 35.12 10.33
C THR A 30 -12.21 34.13 11.50
N SER A 31 -12.91 34.41 12.61
CA SER A 31 -12.93 33.52 13.78
C SER A 31 -13.58 32.18 13.48
N VAL A 32 -14.68 32.17 12.72
CA VAL A 32 -15.38 30.95 12.30
C VAL A 32 -14.48 30.12 11.37
N VAL A 33 -13.81 30.74 10.41
CA VAL A 33 -12.91 30.02 9.49
C VAL A 33 -11.75 29.36 10.25
N ILE A 34 -11.10 30.06 11.18
CA ILE A 34 -10.02 29.50 12.00
C ILE A 34 -10.49 28.30 12.80
N LEU A 35 -11.69 28.38 13.43
CA LEU A 35 -12.25 27.25 14.19
C LEU A 35 -12.54 26.04 13.32
N VAL A 36 -13.10 26.25 12.13
CA VAL A 36 -13.38 25.18 11.18
C VAL A 36 -12.09 24.50 10.71
N VAL A 37 -11.08 25.27 10.33
CA VAL A 37 -9.78 24.72 9.92
C VAL A 37 -9.13 23.93 11.08
N ALA A 38 -9.11 24.47 12.29
CA ALA A 38 -8.57 23.80 13.46
C ALA A 38 -9.32 22.48 13.76
N PHE A 39 -10.64 22.44 13.57
CA PHE A 39 -11.45 21.24 13.71
C PHE A 39 -11.07 20.14 12.71
N PHE A 40 -10.91 20.48 11.42
CA PHE A 40 -10.48 19.52 10.41
C PHE A 40 -9.07 19.01 10.66
N VAL A 41 -8.13 19.86 11.07
CA VAL A 41 -6.77 19.45 11.43
C VAL A 41 -6.79 18.48 12.61
N LEU A 42 -7.61 18.73 13.64
CA LEU A 42 -7.77 17.83 14.78
C LEU A 42 -8.37 16.47 14.40
N ILE A 43 -9.38 16.46 13.53
CA ILE A 43 -9.96 15.20 13.02
C ILE A 43 -8.88 14.42 12.27
N PHE A 44 -8.20 15.05 11.32
CA PHE A 44 -7.17 14.40 10.52
C PHE A 44 -6.05 13.82 11.41
N TRP A 45 -5.58 14.60 12.38
CA TRP A 45 -4.57 14.15 13.33
C TRP A 45 -5.08 13.00 14.22
N SER A 46 -6.33 13.07 14.68
CA SER A 46 -6.96 12.02 15.50
C SER A 46 -7.09 10.71 14.72
N VAL A 47 -7.53 10.77 13.46
CA VAL A 47 -7.65 9.59 12.59
C VAL A 47 -6.27 8.97 12.36
N ARG A 48 -5.26 9.78 12.04
CA ARG A 48 -3.89 9.30 11.83
C ARG A 48 -3.28 8.64 13.07
N HIS A 49 -3.65 9.09 14.28
CA HIS A 49 -3.20 8.48 15.55
C HIS A 49 -3.95 7.20 15.91
N LEU A 50 -5.22 7.09 15.52
CA LEU A 50 -6.05 5.90 15.78
C LEU A 50 -5.74 4.75 14.81
N VAL A 51 -5.33 5.07 13.59
CA VAL A 51 -5.02 4.07 12.53
C VAL A 51 -3.63 3.44 12.71
N LYS A 52 -2.73 4.05 13.51
CA LYS A 52 -1.43 3.42 13.78
C LYS A 52 -1.62 2.14 14.59
N PRO A 53 -1.25 0.95 14.05
CA PRO A 53 -1.35 -0.31 14.78
C PRO A 53 -0.53 -0.20 16.06
N THR A 54 -1.13 -0.54 17.19
CA THR A 54 -0.41 -0.51 18.48
C THR A 54 0.66 -1.59 18.46
N LYS A 55 1.79 -1.33 19.16
CA LYS A 55 2.88 -2.32 19.32
C LYS A 55 2.35 -3.69 19.80
N ALA A 56 1.27 -3.71 20.59
CA ALA A 56 0.59 -4.93 21.01
C ALA A 56 -0.07 -5.68 19.86
N GLN A 57 -0.66 -5.00 18.87
CA GLN A 57 -1.23 -5.64 17.67
C GLN A 57 -0.14 -6.18 16.75
N GLN A 58 0.98 -5.45 16.59
CA GLN A 58 2.14 -5.95 15.83
C GLN A 58 2.77 -7.18 16.50
N GLN A 59 2.89 -7.17 17.83
CA GLN A 59 3.38 -8.34 18.58
C GLN A 59 2.40 -9.52 18.54
N ALA A 60 1.09 -9.27 18.60
CA ALA A 60 0.09 -10.32 18.45
C ALA A 60 0.08 -10.91 17.03
N ALA A 61 0.25 -10.08 15.98
CA ALA A 61 0.39 -10.54 14.61
C ALA A 61 1.67 -11.36 14.40
N ALA A 62 2.81 -10.90 14.95
CA ALA A 62 4.07 -11.63 14.91
C ALA A 62 3.99 -12.96 15.69
N ALA A 63 3.33 -12.98 16.85
CA ALA A 63 3.10 -14.21 17.62
C ALA A 63 2.15 -15.18 16.92
N ALA A 64 1.14 -14.69 16.20
CA ALA A 64 0.24 -15.51 15.38
C ALA A 64 0.97 -16.10 14.17
N ALA A 65 1.84 -15.33 13.52
CA ALA A 65 2.70 -15.81 12.43
C ALA A 65 3.70 -16.87 12.93
N ALA A 66 4.34 -16.64 14.08
CA ALA A 66 5.24 -17.61 14.70
C ALA A 66 4.51 -18.92 15.11
N ARG A 67 3.26 -18.84 15.60
CA ARG A 67 2.44 -20.02 15.89
C ARG A 67 2.04 -20.78 14.63
N ARG A 68 1.74 -20.10 13.51
CA ARG A 68 1.49 -20.76 12.22
C ARG A 68 2.74 -21.43 11.68
N ALA A 69 3.92 -20.82 11.81
CA ALA A 69 5.20 -21.43 11.44
C ALA A 69 5.54 -22.67 12.30
N ALA A 70 5.17 -22.67 13.59
CA ALA A 70 5.39 -23.80 14.50
C ALA A 70 4.39 -24.96 14.32
N GLN A 71 3.30 -24.77 13.59
CA GLN A 71 2.29 -25.80 13.28
C GLN A 71 2.52 -26.47 11.92
N THR A 72 3.70 -26.28 11.30
CA THR A 72 4.06 -26.97 10.06
C THR A 72 4.11 -28.49 10.31
N PRO A 73 3.38 -29.31 9.54
CA PRO A 73 3.48 -30.78 9.62
C PRO A 73 4.91 -31.23 9.32
N PRO A 74 5.33 -32.43 9.79
CA PRO A 74 6.67 -32.95 9.55
C PRO A 74 6.97 -33.03 8.05
N PRO A 75 8.23 -32.85 7.64
CA PRO A 75 8.61 -32.72 6.24
C PRO A 75 8.17 -33.94 5.45
N ALA A 76 7.35 -33.68 4.43
CA ALA A 76 7.10 -34.63 3.36
C ALA A 76 8.42 -34.98 2.64
N PRO A 77 8.55 -36.13 1.98
CA PRO A 77 9.78 -36.55 1.31
C PRO A 77 10.27 -35.46 0.37
N ALA A 78 11.58 -35.25 0.35
CA ALA A 78 12.28 -34.20 -0.36
C ALA A 78 11.71 -33.99 -1.77
N PRO A 79 11.27 -32.78 -2.09
CA PRO A 79 10.80 -32.48 -3.44
C PRO A 79 11.97 -32.65 -4.42
N VAL A 80 11.69 -33.30 -5.54
CA VAL A 80 12.53 -33.20 -6.74
C VAL A 80 12.71 -31.71 -7.01
N ASP A 81 13.96 -31.27 -7.21
CA ASP A 81 14.34 -29.89 -7.53
C ASP A 81 13.65 -29.45 -8.84
N ASP A 82 12.42 -29.02 -8.74
CA ASP A 82 11.68 -28.37 -9.81
C ASP A 82 11.57 -26.88 -9.50
N SER A 83 12.65 -26.33 -8.94
CA SER A 83 12.79 -24.91 -8.69
C SER A 83 12.89 -24.18 -10.04
N GLY A 84 11.87 -23.43 -10.36
CA GLY A 84 11.78 -22.65 -11.59
C GLY A 84 11.71 -21.15 -11.32
N SER A 85 12.11 -20.38 -12.31
CA SER A 85 11.93 -18.94 -12.29
C SER A 85 11.31 -18.47 -13.60
N PHE A 86 10.49 -17.44 -13.54
CA PHE A 86 9.98 -16.77 -14.74
C PHE A 86 9.67 -15.30 -14.48
N THR A 87 9.80 -14.53 -15.54
CA THR A 87 9.52 -13.09 -15.52
C THR A 87 8.33 -12.77 -16.43
N PHE A 88 7.49 -11.84 -16.00
CA PHE A 88 6.42 -11.30 -16.81
C PHE A 88 6.26 -9.79 -16.62
N ARG A 89 5.66 -9.15 -17.63
CA ARG A 89 5.23 -7.75 -17.51
C ARG A 89 3.84 -7.67 -16.93
N VAL A 90 3.68 -6.82 -15.93
CA VAL A 90 2.38 -6.56 -15.31
C VAL A 90 1.44 -5.93 -16.32
N ALA A 91 0.21 -6.46 -16.38
CA ALA A 91 -0.86 -5.95 -17.23
C ALA A 91 -1.69 -4.91 -16.50
N GLY A 92 -2.32 -4.01 -17.25
CA GLY A 92 -3.27 -3.04 -16.69
C GLY A 92 -2.63 -1.89 -15.91
N VAL A 93 -1.33 -1.67 -16.07
CA VAL A 93 -0.59 -0.58 -15.41
C VAL A 93 -1.05 0.84 -15.78
N THR A 94 -1.86 0.98 -16.83
CA THR A 94 -2.40 2.28 -17.31
C THR A 94 -3.82 2.56 -16.83
N PHE A 95 -4.42 1.64 -16.07
CA PHE A 95 -5.72 1.84 -15.47
C PHE A 95 -5.57 2.39 -14.04
N ASP A 96 -6.65 2.96 -13.53
CA ASP A 96 -6.74 3.34 -12.13
C ASP A 96 -7.20 2.15 -11.27
N ASN A 97 -6.91 2.20 -9.99
CA ASN A 97 -7.41 1.24 -9.00
C ASN A 97 -8.88 1.56 -8.66
N ASP A 98 -9.57 0.65 -7.98
CA ASP A 98 -10.98 0.79 -7.61
C ASP A 98 -11.23 1.97 -6.66
N ASP A 99 -10.22 2.41 -5.92
CA ASP A 99 -10.22 3.60 -5.07
C ASP A 99 -9.97 4.90 -5.83
N GLY A 100 -9.70 4.82 -7.15
CA GLY A 100 -9.42 5.93 -8.04
C GLY A 100 -7.94 6.36 -8.05
N GLU A 101 -7.05 5.65 -7.36
CA GLU A 101 -5.62 5.95 -7.38
C GLU A 101 -4.99 5.46 -8.70
N SER A 102 -4.22 6.33 -9.35
CA SER A 102 -3.60 6.02 -10.65
C SER A 102 -2.39 5.11 -10.48
N ARG A 103 -2.43 3.93 -11.11
CA ARG A 103 -1.30 2.99 -11.14
C ARG A 103 -0.04 3.58 -11.77
N GLN A 104 -0.20 4.51 -12.71
CA GLN A 104 0.94 5.23 -13.31
C GLN A 104 1.60 6.17 -12.30
N GLU A 105 0.81 6.78 -11.44
CA GLU A 105 1.31 7.66 -10.40
C GLU A 105 2.01 6.88 -9.28
N ILE A 106 1.42 5.76 -8.86
CA ILE A 106 2.05 4.79 -7.94
C ILE A 106 3.41 4.34 -8.50
N LEU A 107 3.46 3.86 -9.75
CA LEU A 107 4.70 3.40 -10.38
C LEU A 107 5.76 4.51 -10.49
N ARG A 108 5.35 5.74 -10.72
CA ARG A 108 6.24 6.89 -10.72
C ARG A 108 6.87 7.10 -9.33
N HIS A 109 6.06 7.10 -8.28
CA HIS A 109 6.53 7.27 -6.90
C HIS A 109 7.45 6.14 -6.46
N LEU A 110 7.08 4.89 -6.73
CA LEU A 110 7.92 3.72 -6.47
C LEU A 110 9.28 3.81 -7.19
N ARG A 111 9.29 4.31 -8.43
CA ARG A 111 10.50 4.47 -9.24
C ARG A 111 11.50 5.46 -8.67
N PHE A 112 11.02 6.51 -7.99
CA PHE A 112 11.85 7.60 -7.46
C PHE A 112 12.04 7.54 -5.94
N GLY A 113 11.50 6.54 -5.26
CA GLY A 113 11.60 6.41 -3.81
C GLY A 113 10.80 7.47 -3.06
N ASP A 114 9.66 7.89 -3.59
CA ASP A 114 8.83 8.89 -2.96
C ASP A 114 7.98 8.27 -1.84
N ALA A 115 8.14 8.72 -0.60
CA ALA A 115 7.27 8.32 0.51
C ALA A 115 5.83 8.84 0.30
N PRO A 116 4.79 8.08 0.68
CA PRO A 116 4.81 6.83 1.44
C PRO A 116 4.94 5.55 0.62
N TRP A 117 5.06 5.62 -0.72
CA TRP A 117 5.04 4.47 -1.63
C TRP A 117 6.32 3.62 -1.58
N ALA A 118 7.46 4.26 -1.47
CA ALA A 118 8.75 3.60 -1.29
C ALA A 118 9.71 4.49 -0.49
N ASP A 119 10.53 3.89 0.36
CA ASP A 119 11.64 4.56 1.01
C ASP A 119 12.92 4.46 0.16
N ASP A 120 13.06 3.37 -0.60
CA ASP A 120 14.17 3.09 -1.51
C ASP A 120 13.64 2.47 -2.82
N PRO A 121 13.94 3.04 -3.99
CA PRO A 121 13.52 2.49 -5.28
C PRO A 121 14.23 1.18 -5.65
N ASP A 122 15.32 0.85 -4.98
CA ASP A 122 16.09 -0.38 -5.22
C ASP A 122 15.64 -1.53 -4.28
N ASP A 123 14.83 -1.24 -3.26
CA ASP A 123 14.31 -2.23 -2.29
C ASP A 123 12.77 -2.36 -2.40
N LEU A 124 12.30 -2.75 -3.57
CA LEU A 124 10.88 -2.95 -3.85
C LEU A 124 10.44 -4.37 -3.54
N VAL A 125 9.42 -4.52 -2.70
CA VAL A 125 8.84 -5.81 -2.33
C VAL A 125 7.59 -6.08 -3.15
N GLY A 126 7.58 -7.17 -3.93
CA GLY A 126 6.45 -7.58 -4.75
C GLY A 126 5.62 -8.67 -4.08
N HIS A 127 4.30 -8.60 -4.25
CA HIS A 127 3.35 -9.62 -3.85
C HIS A 127 2.38 -9.94 -4.99
N ILE A 128 1.95 -11.20 -5.07
CA ILE A 128 0.90 -11.63 -5.99
C ILE A 128 -0.24 -12.19 -5.16
N MET A 129 -1.44 -11.66 -5.34
CA MET A 129 -2.64 -12.07 -4.61
C MET A 129 -3.67 -12.64 -5.58
N GLU A 130 -4.28 -13.77 -5.20
CA GLU A 130 -5.38 -14.34 -5.96
C GLU A 130 -6.64 -13.47 -5.81
N THR A 131 -7.30 -13.20 -6.92
CA THR A 131 -8.54 -12.45 -7.00
C THR A 131 -9.45 -13.06 -8.08
N THR A 132 -10.59 -12.46 -8.33
CA THR A 132 -11.50 -12.83 -9.43
C THR A 132 -11.83 -11.60 -10.27
N PHE A 133 -11.76 -11.75 -11.58
CA PHE A 133 -12.21 -10.73 -12.52
C PHE A 133 -13.25 -11.32 -13.47
N GLU A 134 -14.45 -10.74 -13.49
CA GLU A 134 -15.59 -11.22 -14.29
C GLU A 134 -15.94 -12.71 -14.03
N GLY A 135 -15.69 -13.19 -12.80
CA GLY A 135 -15.93 -14.58 -12.41
C GLY A 135 -14.84 -15.58 -12.82
N GLU A 136 -13.78 -15.12 -13.47
CA GLU A 136 -12.58 -15.92 -13.79
C GLU A 136 -11.48 -15.70 -12.75
N GLN A 137 -10.62 -16.71 -12.54
CA GLN A 137 -9.44 -16.59 -11.70
C GLN A 137 -8.49 -15.53 -12.27
N ALA A 138 -8.09 -14.60 -11.43
CA ALA A 138 -7.16 -13.55 -11.75
C ALA A 138 -6.14 -13.39 -10.60
N PHE A 139 -5.08 -12.65 -10.83
CA PHE A 139 -4.08 -12.34 -9.80
C PHE A 139 -3.72 -10.86 -9.89
N GLU A 140 -3.79 -10.19 -8.76
CA GLU A 140 -3.33 -8.83 -8.58
C GLU A 140 -1.84 -8.82 -8.26
N VAL A 141 -1.15 -7.79 -8.73
CA VAL A 141 0.25 -7.54 -8.43
C VAL A 141 0.35 -6.29 -7.58
N LEU A 142 0.91 -6.46 -6.39
CA LEU A 142 1.18 -5.38 -5.46
C LEU A 142 2.70 -5.15 -5.36
N VAL A 143 3.10 -3.91 -5.21
CA VAL A 143 4.48 -3.51 -4.91
C VAL A 143 4.43 -2.57 -3.69
N ASN A 144 5.14 -2.93 -2.62
CA ASN A 144 5.08 -2.24 -1.33
C ASN A 144 3.63 -2.04 -0.84
N ASP A 145 2.77 -3.06 -1.04
CA ASP A 145 1.34 -3.08 -0.71
C ASP A 145 0.43 -2.18 -1.58
N TYR A 146 0.97 -1.55 -2.62
CA TYR A 146 0.18 -0.78 -3.59
C TYR A 146 -0.11 -1.62 -4.84
N GLN A 147 -1.37 -1.67 -5.26
CA GLN A 147 -1.76 -2.38 -6.48
C GLN A 147 -1.23 -1.64 -7.72
N VAL A 148 -0.35 -2.30 -8.46
CA VAL A 148 0.26 -1.75 -9.68
C VAL A 148 -0.31 -2.36 -10.96
N GLY A 149 -1.11 -3.42 -10.86
CA GLY A 149 -1.76 -4.05 -11.98
C GLY A 149 -2.11 -5.52 -11.73
N ASN A 150 -2.14 -6.31 -12.79
CA ASN A 150 -2.54 -7.71 -12.75
C ASN A 150 -1.56 -8.60 -13.50
N VAL A 151 -1.56 -9.89 -13.16
CA VAL A 151 -0.87 -10.92 -13.94
C VAL A 151 -1.53 -11.04 -15.33
N PRO A 152 -0.76 -10.98 -16.43
CA PRO A 152 -1.33 -11.11 -17.78
C PRO A 152 -1.96 -12.50 -17.98
N LYS A 153 -3.02 -12.57 -18.78
CA LYS A 153 -3.78 -13.81 -19.04
C LYS A 153 -2.90 -14.99 -19.46
N SER A 154 -1.82 -14.74 -20.20
CA SER A 154 -0.86 -15.76 -20.64
C SER A 154 -0.07 -16.41 -19.48
N HIS A 155 0.00 -15.78 -18.32
CA HIS A 155 0.76 -16.24 -17.16
C HIS A 155 -0.10 -16.74 -16.00
N ILE A 156 -1.42 -16.54 -16.04
CA ILE A 156 -2.34 -16.95 -14.95
C ILE A 156 -2.14 -18.41 -14.57
N LYS A 157 -2.15 -19.33 -15.55
CA LYS A 157 -1.98 -20.76 -15.28
C LYS A 157 -0.61 -21.09 -14.68
N LYS A 158 0.44 -20.38 -15.13
CA LYS A 158 1.80 -20.60 -14.64
C LYS A 158 1.94 -20.09 -13.20
N VAL A 159 1.39 -18.91 -12.90
CA VAL A 159 1.36 -18.37 -11.54
C VAL A 159 0.54 -19.26 -10.63
N ALA A 160 -0.66 -19.68 -11.03
CA ALA A 160 -1.50 -20.59 -10.25
C ALA A 160 -0.79 -21.92 -9.93
N SER A 161 -0.06 -22.48 -10.90
CA SER A 161 0.75 -23.68 -10.66
C SER A 161 1.91 -23.43 -9.72
N ALA A 162 2.64 -22.33 -9.91
CA ALA A 162 3.76 -21.95 -9.04
C ALA A 162 3.34 -21.71 -7.59
N MET A 163 2.18 -21.09 -7.37
CA MET A 163 1.63 -20.87 -6.02
C MET A 163 1.26 -22.16 -5.27
N GLN A 164 1.12 -23.29 -5.97
CA GLN A 164 0.92 -24.61 -5.33
C GLN A 164 2.20 -25.16 -4.69
N HIS A 165 3.37 -24.64 -5.06
CA HIS A 165 4.65 -25.00 -4.44
C HIS A 165 4.79 -24.26 -3.10
N VAL A 166 4.20 -24.86 -2.05
CA VAL A 166 4.15 -24.27 -0.71
C VAL A 166 5.56 -24.07 -0.15
N GLY A 167 5.89 -22.83 0.18
CA GLY A 167 7.14 -22.44 0.84
C GLY A 167 8.28 -22.02 -0.09
N THR A 168 8.13 -22.18 -1.41
CA THR A 168 9.13 -21.76 -2.40
C THR A 168 8.65 -20.61 -3.29
N PHE A 169 7.34 -20.43 -3.46
CA PHE A 169 6.78 -19.32 -4.24
C PHE A 169 7.11 -17.97 -3.61
N SER A 170 7.83 -17.14 -4.35
CA SER A 170 8.17 -15.78 -3.95
C SER A 170 8.37 -14.87 -5.17
N VAL A 171 8.13 -13.58 -4.97
CA VAL A 171 8.58 -12.57 -5.94
C VAL A 171 10.02 -12.21 -5.60
N SER A 172 10.94 -12.59 -6.46
CA SER A 172 12.37 -12.39 -6.25
C SER A 172 12.89 -11.07 -6.80
N SER A 173 12.15 -10.44 -7.73
CA SER A 173 12.55 -9.14 -8.26
C SER A 173 11.35 -8.35 -8.78
N VAL A 174 11.39 -7.05 -8.51
CA VAL A 174 10.47 -6.05 -9.07
C VAL A 174 11.30 -5.03 -9.83
N ARG A 175 10.95 -4.76 -11.09
CA ARG A 175 11.63 -3.76 -11.91
C ARG A 175 10.65 -2.82 -12.58
N ILE A 176 10.73 -1.53 -12.25
CA ILE A 176 9.92 -0.50 -12.89
C ILE A 176 10.68 0.02 -14.12
N THR A 177 10.00 0.04 -15.25
CA THR A 177 10.56 0.42 -16.55
C THR A 177 9.77 1.58 -17.16
N GLY A 178 10.30 2.24 -18.18
CA GLY A 178 9.62 3.35 -18.87
C GLY A 178 9.68 4.66 -18.07
N GLY A 179 8.67 5.50 -18.24
CA GLY A 179 8.57 6.79 -17.56
C GLY A 179 9.61 7.79 -18.06
N GLY A 180 9.66 8.05 -19.31
CA GLY A 180 10.51 9.06 -19.92
C GLY A 180 9.74 9.86 -20.97
N ARG A 181 10.47 10.43 -21.92
CA ARG A 181 9.87 11.06 -23.09
C ARG A 181 10.28 10.27 -24.35
N GLY A 182 9.33 10.04 -25.21
CA GLY A 182 9.57 9.51 -26.55
C GLY A 182 10.41 10.47 -27.39
N GLN A 183 10.83 10.03 -28.57
CA GLN A 183 11.59 10.87 -29.51
C GLN A 183 10.79 12.09 -29.99
N ASP A 184 9.47 12.01 -29.95
CA ASP A 184 8.51 13.06 -30.27
C ASP A 184 8.17 13.96 -29.06
N GLY A 185 8.79 13.74 -27.89
CA GLY A 185 8.55 14.47 -26.64
C GLY A 185 7.32 13.99 -25.86
N THR A 186 6.56 13.00 -26.35
CA THR A 186 5.41 12.45 -25.61
C THR A 186 5.85 11.71 -24.35
N PRO A 187 5.12 11.83 -23.22
CA PRO A 187 5.40 11.06 -22.02
C PRO A 187 5.18 9.56 -22.30
N LEU A 188 6.14 8.74 -21.91
CA LEU A 188 6.05 7.29 -21.95
C LEU A 188 5.48 6.76 -20.64
N SER A 189 4.57 5.80 -20.75
CA SER A 189 4.01 5.12 -19.58
C SER A 189 5.07 4.33 -18.83
N TYR A 190 4.91 4.25 -17.51
CA TYR A 190 5.67 3.31 -16.68
C TYR A 190 5.14 1.90 -16.91
N GLY A 191 6.05 0.94 -16.87
CA GLY A 191 5.77 -0.49 -16.85
C GLY A 191 6.34 -1.12 -15.58
N CYS A 192 5.89 -2.32 -15.27
CA CYS A 192 6.42 -3.12 -14.18
C CYS A 192 6.72 -4.53 -14.67
N GLU A 193 7.90 -5.05 -14.35
CA GLU A 193 8.30 -6.44 -14.58
C GLU A 193 8.48 -7.13 -13.23
N ILE A 194 7.94 -8.34 -13.12
CA ILE A 194 8.00 -9.18 -11.91
C ILE A 194 8.70 -10.47 -12.26
N THR A 195 9.67 -10.86 -11.44
CA THR A 195 10.29 -12.19 -11.47
C THR A 195 9.78 -13.00 -10.29
N VAL A 196 9.33 -14.21 -10.58
CA VAL A 196 8.79 -15.16 -9.60
C VAL A 196 9.69 -16.38 -9.57
N ASP A 197 10.04 -16.82 -8.36
CA ASP A 197 10.72 -18.09 -8.08
C ASP A 197 9.75 -19.05 -7.39
N TYR A 198 9.85 -20.36 -7.68
CA TYR A 198 8.98 -21.42 -7.13
C TYR A 198 9.65 -22.77 -7.10
#